data_77d77dc612b167ecaf4a9ff18129356c
#
_entry.id   77d77dc612b167ecaf4a9ff18129356c
#
_cell.length_a   1.000
_cell.length_b   1.000
_cell.length_c   1.000
_cell.angle_alpha   90.00
_cell.angle_beta   90.00
_cell.angle_gamma   90.00
#
_symmetry.space_group_name_H-M   'P 1'
#
loop_
_entity.id
_entity.type
_entity.pdbx_description
1 polymer ?
#
loop_
_entity_poly.entity_id
_entity_poly.type
_entity_poly.pdbx_seq_one_letter_code
_entity_poly.pdbx_strand_id
1 'polypeptide(L)'
;MKKSEVCFLFLLSLFCFACSDSADKEEMEFPEKDNLKVTFPSDFSPEWAASVAGKEVTIVNPLFVTQTYSGSKPQGTIVVSSKVKRAFADVNLPSVVEYSKWVEKQEVDKLLITSEFPLIDPCNTLRIGSEMAGVKGKVTYSTSGYHFTLTEKPSVSYNARSVAPTVNDYNLKVMSFNAENFYMYGNTGNAETLRQHAKILAALKEAKADIYAICEVEQGDFTVDYLCRS
;
A
#
# COMPACT_ATOMS: atom_id res chain seq x y z
N MET A 1 30.99 61.42 -10.50
CA MET A 1 31.18 61.94 -9.14
C MET A 1 31.25 60.72 -8.24
N LYS A 2 32.43 60.31 -7.86
CA LYS A 2 33.17 60.49 -6.61
C LYS A 2 32.47 59.78 -5.44
N LYS A 3 33.12 58.68 -5.03
CA LYS A 3 33.81 58.40 -3.76
C LYS A 3 32.86 57.71 -2.74
N SER A 4 33.23 56.77 -1.93
CA SER A 4 34.49 56.52 -1.23
C SER A 4 34.52 55.10 -0.66
N GLU A 5 35.68 54.44 -0.77
CA GLU A 5 36.09 53.26 -0.03
C GLU A 5 36.27 53.60 1.46
N VAL A 6 35.91 52.71 2.36
CA VAL A 6 36.51 52.66 3.70
C VAL A 6 36.85 51.19 4.01
N CYS A 7 38.17 51.00 3.94
CA CYS A 7 38.88 49.82 4.43
C CYS A 7 38.97 49.90 5.96
N PHE A 8 38.59 48.86 6.70
CA PHE A 8 38.92 48.77 8.10
C PHE A 8 39.64 47.44 8.38
N LEU A 9 40.96 47.59 8.43
CA LEU A 9 41.84 46.59 9.03
C LEU A 9 41.62 46.60 10.55
N PHE A 10 41.40 45.41 11.16
CA PHE A 10 41.64 45.25 12.57
C PHE A 10 42.56 44.08 12.84
N LEU A 11 43.58 44.42 13.61
CA LEU A 11 44.78 43.69 13.98
C LEU A 11 44.49 42.36 14.69
N LEU A 12 45.35 41.43 14.36
CA LEU A 12 45.72 40.20 15.07
C LEU A 12 46.15 40.47 16.52
N SER A 13 45.59 39.81 17.49
CA SER A 13 46.23 39.55 18.77
C SER A 13 46.09 38.08 19.16
N LEU A 14 47.20 37.37 19.01
CA LEU A 14 47.42 36.05 19.64
C LEU A 14 47.29 36.17 21.15
N PHE A 15 46.40 35.40 21.73
CA PHE A 15 46.54 34.97 23.13
C PHE A 15 46.42 33.43 23.20
N CYS A 16 47.60 32.81 23.33
CA CYS A 16 47.68 31.43 23.79
C CYS A 16 47.34 31.40 25.28
N PHE A 17 46.23 30.78 25.61
CA PHE A 17 46.04 30.21 26.94
C PHE A 17 45.78 28.71 26.78
N ALA A 18 46.81 27.95 27.14
CA ALA A 18 46.63 26.55 27.44
C ALA A 18 45.95 26.46 28.80
N CYS A 19 44.74 25.95 28.82
CA CYS A 19 44.14 25.34 30.01
C CYS A 19 43.55 24.00 29.57
N SER A 20 44.20 22.95 30.04
CA SER A 20 43.64 21.63 30.08
C SER A 20 42.52 21.63 31.14
N ASP A 21 41.29 21.53 30.65
CA ASP A 21 40.19 21.04 31.47
C ASP A 21 39.47 19.97 30.65
N SER A 22 39.57 18.75 31.19
CA SER A 22 38.75 17.64 30.82
C SER A 22 37.33 17.94 31.22
N ALA A 23 36.62 18.64 30.33
CA ALA A 23 35.17 18.72 30.40
C ALA A 23 34.63 17.38 29.85
N ASP A 24 34.16 16.55 30.76
CA ASP A 24 33.28 15.44 30.47
C ASP A 24 32.20 15.99 29.55
N LYS A 25 32.22 15.57 28.27
CA LYS A 25 31.05 15.70 27.41
C LYS A 25 30.02 14.74 28.01
N GLU A 26 29.16 15.24 28.87
CA GLU A 26 27.84 14.60 29.04
C GLU A 26 27.21 14.56 27.64
N GLU A 27 27.32 13.40 27.02
CA GLU A 27 26.53 13.00 25.87
C GLU A 27 25.09 13.09 26.36
N MET A 28 24.36 14.15 25.97
CA MET A 28 22.93 14.23 26.24
C MET A 28 22.32 13.03 25.55
N GLU A 29 22.12 11.96 26.31
CA GLU A 29 21.22 10.87 25.93
C GLU A 29 19.84 11.50 25.76
N PHE A 30 19.47 11.77 24.51
CA PHE A 30 18.08 12.04 24.19
C PHE A 30 17.29 10.80 24.62
N PRO A 31 16.23 10.94 25.42
CA PRO A 31 15.47 9.79 25.87
C PRO A 31 15.08 8.98 24.65
N GLU A 32 15.46 7.72 24.64
CA GLU A 32 15.13 6.75 23.60
C GLU A 32 13.61 6.82 23.42
N LYS A 33 13.20 7.26 22.22
CA LYS A 33 11.78 7.44 21.90
C LYS A 33 11.12 6.10 22.19
N ASP A 34 10.24 6.03 23.20
CA ASP A 34 9.57 4.81 23.66
C ASP A 34 8.98 4.05 22.47
N ASN A 35 9.78 3.18 21.89
CA ASN A 35 9.41 2.40 20.71
C ASN A 35 8.67 1.14 21.19
N LEU A 36 7.36 1.30 21.39
CA LEU A 36 6.49 0.21 21.81
C LEU A 36 6.48 -0.88 20.74
N LYS A 37 7.03 -2.03 21.03
CA LYS A 37 7.03 -3.21 20.16
C LYS A 37 5.87 -4.12 20.53
N VAL A 38 5.06 -4.46 19.55
CA VAL A 38 3.83 -5.26 19.74
C VAL A 38 3.65 -6.26 18.62
N THR A 39 2.87 -7.30 18.90
CA THR A 39 2.47 -8.33 17.95
C THR A 39 0.99 -8.17 17.62
N PHE A 40 0.64 -8.05 16.36
CA PHE A 40 -0.76 -8.02 15.90
C PHE A 40 -1.22 -9.45 15.53
N PRO A 41 -2.43 -9.88 15.92
CA PRO A 41 -3.44 -9.18 16.74
C PRO A 41 -3.31 -9.45 18.24
N SER A 42 -2.38 -10.28 18.71
CA SER A 42 -2.36 -10.81 20.08
C SER A 42 -2.28 -9.73 21.17
N ASP A 43 -1.54 -8.65 20.92
CA ASP A 43 -1.33 -7.58 21.89
C ASP A 43 -2.36 -6.44 21.75
N PHE A 44 -3.27 -6.56 20.78
CA PHE A 44 -4.27 -5.54 20.50
C PHE A 44 -5.55 -5.78 21.29
N SER A 45 -5.93 -4.82 22.12
CA SER A 45 -7.25 -4.69 22.71
C SER A 45 -7.70 -3.23 22.67
N PRO A 46 -9.01 -2.94 22.80
CA PRO A 46 -9.50 -1.55 22.88
C PRO A 46 -8.84 -0.76 24.01
N GLU A 47 -8.66 -1.38 25.19
CA GLU A 47 -8.03 -0.78 26.36
C GLU A 47 -6.55 -0.50 26.11
N TRP A 48 -5.83 -1.45 25.48
CA TRP A 48 -4.45 -1.23 25.09
C TRP A 48 -4.33 -0.09 24.08
N ALA A 49 -5.17 -0.07 23.03
CA ALA A 49 -5.15 1.00 22.03
C ALA A 49 -5.38 2.38 22.65
N ALA A 50 -6.29 2.48 23.65
CA ALA A 50 -6.51 3.72 24.40
C ALA A 50 -5.28 4.12 25.24
N SER A 51 -4.58 3.17 25.84
CA SER A 51 -3.39 3.42 26.68
C SER A 51 -2.18 3.94 25.90
N VAL A 52 -2.10 3.61 24.61
CA VAL A 52 -1.01 4.02 23.71
C VAL A 52 -1.44 5.12 22.74
N ALA A 53 -2.59 5.73 22.95
CA ALA A 53 -3.12 6.78 22.08
C ALA A 53 -2.10 7.90 21.85
N GLY A 54 -1.81 8.21 20.58
CA GLY A 54 -0.82 9.22 20.17
C GLY A 54 0.64 8.78 20.21
N LYS A 55 0.96 7.68 20.87
CA LYS A 55 2.32 7.12 20.90
C LYS A 55 2.63 6.38 19.60
N GLU A 56 3.92 6.30 19.25
CA GLU A 56 4.39 5.51 18.14
C GLU A 56 4.57 4.05 18.56
N VAL A 57 4.07 3.14 17.73
CA VAL A 57 4.07 1.70 17.96
C VAL A 57 4.72 1.00 16.78
N THR A 58 5.52 -0.02 17.03
CA THR A 58 6.10 -0.90 15.99
C THR A 58 5.48 -2.29 16.08
N ILE A 59 4.84 -2.74 15.02
CA ILE A 59 4.36 -4.12 14.89
C ILE A 59 5.53 -4.98 14.42
N VAL A 60 5.89 -5.98 15.25
CA VAL A 60 7.10 -6.79 15.03
C VAL A 60 6.88 -8.00 14.13
N ASN A 61 5.67 -8.53 14.08
CA ASN A 61 5.35 -9.63 13.18
C ASN A 61 5.03 -9.13 11.76
N PRO A 62 5.28 -9.94 10.72
CA PRO A 62 4.88 -9.60 9.37
C PRO A 62 3.35 -9.48 9.26
N LEU A 63 2.91 -8.56 8.41
CA LEU A 63 1.51 -8.36 8.07
C LEU A 63 1.30 -8.61 6.58
N PHE A 64 0.16 -9.19 6.22
CA PHE A 64 -0.17 -9.53 4.85
C PHE A 64 -1.33 -8.68 4.34
N VAL A 65 -1.18 -8.09 3.18
CA VAL A 65 -2.23 -7.32 2.53
C VAL A 65 -3.39 -8.25 2.17
N THR A 66 -4.57 -7.93 2.65
CA THR A 66 -5.81 -8.70 2.38
C THR A 66 -6.80 -7.92 1.54
N GLN A 67 -6.68 -6.58 1.52
CA GLN A 67 -7.52 -5.73 0.68
C GLN A 67 -6.78 -4.44 0.35
N THR A 68 -6.95 -3.98 -0.88
CA THR A 68 -6.45 -2.68 -1.34
C THR A 68 -7.63 -1.81 -1.74
N TYR A 69 -7.65 -0.57 -1.27
CA TYR A 69 -8.64 0.41 -1.67
C TYR A 69 -7.97 1.42 -2.60
N SER A 70 -8.53 1.60 -3.76
CA SER A 70 -8.17 2.66 -4.71
C SER A 70 -8.99 3.94 -4.49
N GLY A 71 -9.50 4.14 -3.28
CA GLY A 71 -10.40 5.26 -2.97
C GLY A 71 -9.80 6.64 -3.28
N SER A 72 -10.59 7.69 -3.08
CA SER A 72 -10.29 9.10 -3.36
C SER A 72 -9.08 9.68 -2.61
N LYS A 73 -8.40 8.89 -1.78
CA LYS A 73 -7.19 9.29 -1.08
C LYS A 73 -5.96 8.93 -1.92
N PRO A 74 -5.15 9.92 -2.34
CA PRO A 74 -3.96 9.67 -3.18
C PRO A 74 -2.95 8.73 -2.51
N GLN A 75 -2.95 8.68 -1.19
CA GLN A 75 -2.06 7.86 -0.38
C GLN A 75 -2.49 6.39 -0.29
N GLY A 76 -3.76 6.12 -0.57
CA GLY A 76 -4.34 4.79 -0.46
C GLY A 76 -4.70 4.38 0.97
N THR A 77 -5.54 3.37 1.04
CA THR A 77 -5.95 2.70 2.28
C THR A 77 -5.89 1.20 2.02
N ILE A 78 -5.32 0.44 2.92
CA ILE A 78 -5.20 -1.02 2.80
C ILE A 78 -5.70 -1.71 4.06
N VAL A 79 -6.12 -2.96 3.92
CA VAL A 79 -6.38 -3.85 5.05
C VAL A 79 -5.31 -4.93 5.06
N VAL A 80 -4.78 -5.18 6.24
CA VAL A 80 -3.80 -6.24 6.48
C VAL A 80 -4.25 -7.19 7.57
N SER A 81 -3.63 -8.34 7.64
CA SER A 81 -3.82 -9.35 8.69
C SER A 81 -2.49 -10.01 9.04
N SER A 82 -2.47 -10.74 10.16
CA SER A 82 -1.26 -11.47 10.62
C SER A 82 -0.88 -12.66 9.72
N LYS A 83 -1.76 -13.05 8.80
CA LYS A 83 -1.57 -14.18 7.87
C LYS A 83 -2.30 -13.97 6.56
N VAL A 84 -1.86 -14.66 5.52
CA VAL A 84 -2.59 -14.69 4.24
C VAL A 84 -3.96 -15.32 4.46
N LYS A 85 -5.02 -14.62 4.05
CA LYS A 85 -6.41 -15.08 4.17
C LYS A 85 -6.85 -15.77 2.88
N ARG A 86 -7.60 -16.86 3.04
CA ARG A 86 -8.30 -17.56 1.96
C ARG A 86 -9.80 -17.30 2.06
N ALA A 87 -10.51 -17.40 0.97
CA ALA A 87 -11.96 -17.36 0.99
C ALA A 87 -12.52 -18.58 1.75
N PHE A 88 -13.69 -18.43 2.38
CA PHE A 88 -14.31 -19.52 3.12
C PHE A 88 -14.49 -20.76 2.25
N ALA A 89 -14.97 -20.57 1.03
CA ALA A 89 -15.24 -21.65 0.08
C ALA A 89 -13.98 -22.38 -0.42
N ASP A 90 -12.78 -21.82 -0.24
CA ASP A 90 -11.53 -22.48 -0.63
C ASP A 90 -11.11 -23.58 0.36
N VAL A 91 -11.60 -23.51 1.60
CA VAL A 91 -11.10 -24.33 2.70
C VAL A 91 -12.21 -25.03 3.50
N ASN A 92 -13.48 -24.74 3.23
CA ASN A 92 -14.63 -25.27 3.94
C ASN A 92 -15.75 -25.70 3.00
N LEU A 93 -16.52 -26.68 3.40
CA LEU A 93 -17.79 -26.99 2.76
C LEU A 93 -18.85 -25.93 3.09
N PRO A 94 -19.88 -25.73 2.25
CA PRO A 94 -20.94 -24.77 2.50
C PRO A 94 -21.65 -25.03 3.84
N SER A 95 -21.61 -24.03 4.73
CA SER A 95 -22.28 -24.08 6.04
C SER A 95 -22.46 -22.66 6.55
N VAL A 96 -23.68 -22.27 6.88
CA VAL A 96 -23.99 -20.94 7.42
C VAL A 96 -23.33 -20.74 8.79
N VAL A 97 -23.38 -21.78 9.66
CA VAL A 97 -22.83 -21.71 11.02
C VAL A 97 -21.29 -21.56 10.97
N GLU A 98 -20.63 -22.38 10.17
CA GLU A 98 -19.17 -22.30 10.05
C GLU A 98 -18.71 -21.01 9.34
N TYR A 99 -19.50 -20.51 8.39
CA TYR A 99 -19.24 -19.22 7.77
C TYR A 99 -19.30 -18.07 8.78
N SER A 100 -20.32 -18.04 9.65
CA SER A 100 -20.42 -17.00 10.69
C SER A 100 -19.21 -17.01 11.63
N LYS A 101 -18.81 -18.18 12.13
CA LYS A 101 -17.61 -18.33 12.95
C LYS A 101 -16.32 -17.92 12.22
N TRP A 102 -16.26 -18.20 10.92
CA TRP A 102 -15.12 -17.81 10.10
C TRP A 102 -15.05 -16.30 9.96
N VAL A 103 -16.18 -15.62 9.70
CA VAL A 103 -16.25 -14.15 9.63
C VAL A 103 -15.78 -13.52 10.94
N GLU A 104 -16.27 -13.97 12.09
CA GLU A 104 -15.84 -13.46 13.40
C GLU A 104 -14.31 -13.55 13.58
N LYS A 105 -13.71 -14.68 13.22
CA LYS A 105 -12.24 -14.85 13.25
C LYS A 105 -11.50 -13.92 12.29
N GLN A 106 -12.11 -13.59 11.13
CA GLN A 106 -11.50 -12.66 10.18
C GLN A 106 -11.50 -11.22 10.72
N GLU A 107 -12.55 -10.81 11.42
CA GLU A 107 -12.64 -9.46 11.97
C GLU A 107 -11.63 -9.19 13.10
N VAL A 108 -11.33 -10.18 13.94
CA VAL A 108 -10.30 -10.07 14.98
C VAL A 108 -8.90 -9.85 14.39
N ASP A 109 -8.62 -10.47 13.24
CA ASP A 109 -7.34 -10.37 12.53
C ASP A 109 -7.47 -9.42 11.32
N LYS A 110 -7.89 -8.19 11.59
CA LYS A 110 -8.12 -7.15 10.59
C LYS A 110 -7.61 -5.81 11.08
N LEU A 111 -6.65 -5.23 10.37
CA LEU A 111 -6.09 -3.94 10.67
C LEU A 111 -6.19 -3.04 9.44
N LEU A 112 -6.87 -1.91 9.59
CA LEU A 112 -6.94 -0.88 8.55
C LEU A 112 -5.70 0.01 8.65
N ILE A 113 -4.93 0.08 7.57
CA ILE A 113 -3.74 0.92 7.47
C ILE A 113 -4.01 2.11 6.56
N THR A 114 -3.66 3.29 7.03
CA THR A 114 -3.62 4.54 6.27
C THR A 114 -2.24 5.18 6.39
N SER A 115 -1.89 6.08 5.46
CA SER A 115 -0.67 6.87 5.54
C SER A 115 -0.84 8.24 4.87
N GLU A 116 0.07 9.16 5.18
CA GLU A 116 0.17 10.46 4.50
C GLU A 116 1.05 10.39 3.23
N PHE A 117 1.73 9.27 3.00
CA PHE A 117 2.52 8.98 1.81
C PHE A 117 1.88 7.86 0.97
N PRO A 118 2.19 7.77 -0.32
CA PRO A 118 1.61 6.76 -1.20
C PRO A 118 1.96 5.33 -0.75
N LEU A 119 0.93 4.52 -0.48
CA LEU A 119 1.03 3.08 -0.23
C LEU A 119 0.86 2.27 -1.52
N ILE A 120 0.11 2.81 -2.48
CA ILE A 120 -0.19 2.17 -3.75
C ILE A 120 0.59 2.90 -4.83
N ASP A 121 1.50 2.18 -5.48
CA ASP A 121 2.34 2.67 -6.55
C ASP A 121 1.91 1.98 -7.87
N PRO A 122 1.63 2.73 -8.93
CA PRO A 122 1.30 2.15 -10.24
C PRO A 122 2.39 1.23 -10.81
N CYS A 123 3.66 1.49 -10.48
CA CYS A 123 4.79 0.71 -10.98
C CYS A 123 5.09 -0.52 -10.11
N ASN A 124 4.88 -0.40 -8.79
CA ASN A 124 5.06 -1.48 -7.81
C ASN A 124 3.71 -1.76 -7.16
N THR A 125 2.87 -2.49 -7.84
CA THR A 125 1.51 -2.75 -7.39
C THR A 125 1.50 -3.57 -6.11
N LEU A 126 1.05 -2.94 -5.02
CA LEU A 126 0.74 -3.63 -3.78
C LEU A 126 -0.48 -4.52 -4.01
N ARG A 127 -0.32 -5.82 -3.89
CA ARG A 127 -1.34 -6.82 -4.17
C ARG A 127 -1.72 -7.56 -2.91
N ILE A 128 -2.91 -8.16 -2.92
CA ILE A 128 -3.32 -9.13 -1.88
C ILE A 128 -2.25 -10.21 -1.78
N GLY A 129 -1.87 -10.56 -0.54
CA GLY A 129 -0.78 -11.49 -0.25
C GLY A 129 0.62 -10.87 -0.24
N SER A 130 0.78 -9.57 -0.55
CA SER A 130 2.05 -8.88 -0.29
C SER A 130 2.31 -8.81 1.21
N GLU A 131 3.56 -9.03 1.62
CA GLU A 131 3.99 -9.00 3.00
C GLU A 131 4.59 -7.64 3.35
N MET A 132 4.25 -7.12 4.51
CA MET A 132 4.78 -5.88 5.07
C MET A 132 5.51 -6.18 6.39
N ALA A 133 6.71 -5.67 6.53
CA ALA A 133 7.52 -5.78 7.75
C ALA A 133 7.99 -4.41 8.23
N GLY A 134 8.26 -4.30 9.54
CA GLY A 134 8.67 -3.03 10.14
C GLY A 134 7.55 -1.98 10.09
N VAL A 135 6.32 -2.40 10.35
CA VAL A 135 5.15 -1.54 10.31
C VAL A 135 5.13 -0.66 11.55
N LYS A 136 5.33 0.65 11.36
CA LYS A 136 5.47 1.63 12.43
C LYS A 136 4.50 2.79 12.26
N GLY A 137 3.85 3.18 13.34
CA GLY A 137 2.82 4.20 13.28
C GLY A 137 2.04 4.37 14.58
N LYS A 138 0.86 4.96 14.45
CA LYS A 138 -0.05 5.24 15.57
C LYS A 138 -1.33 4.44 15.41
N VAL A 139 -1.77 3.81 16.49
CA VAL A 139 -3.01 3.04 16.53
C VAL A 139 -4.14 3.87 17.12
N THR A 140 -5.34 3.71 16.56
CA THR A 140 -6.61 4.15 17.12
C THR A 140 -7.62 3.02 17.03
N TYR A 141 -8.60 3.02 17.91
CA TYR A 141 -9.71 2.06 17.93
C TYR A 141 -11.04 2.79 17.85
N SER A 142 -11.95 2.28 17.04
CA SER A 142 -13.30 2.83 16.87
C SER A 142 -14.30 1.69 16.67
N THR A 143 -15.57 2.01 16.48
CA THR A 143 -16.62 1.04 16.15
C THR A 143 -16.37 0.27 14.84
N SER A 144 -15.50 0.79 13.96
CA SER A 144 -15.07 0.15 12.71
C SER A 144 -13.80 -0.69 12.87
N GLY A 145 -13.31 -0.88 14.11
CA GLY A 145 -12.14 -1.68 14.44
C GLY A 145 -10.86 -0.87 14.61
N TYR A 146 -9.72 -1.54 14.48
CA TYR A 146 -8.40 -0.92 14.61
C TYR A 146 -8.00 -0.19 13.34
N HIS A 147 -7.55 1.05 13.50
CA HIS A 147 -6.95 1.88 12.47
C HIS A 147 -5.50 2.17 12.83
N PHE A 148 -4.60 2.00 11.89
CA PHE A 148 -3.18 2.24 12.06
C PHE A 148 -2.69 3.24 11.02
N THR A 149 -2.22 4.40 11.49
CA THR A 149 -1.67 5.43 10.62
C THR A 149 -0.16 5.30 10.60
N LEU A 150 0.41 4.97 9.44
CA LEU A 150 1.86 4.83 9.27
C LEU A 150 2.57 6.16 9.48
N THR A 151 3.67 6.13 10.21
CA THR A 151 4.59 7.28 10.37
C THR A 151 5.81 7.16 9.48
N GLU A 152 6.14 5.95 9.03
CA GLU A 152 7.21 5.70 8.06
C GLU A 152 6.84 4.59 7.08
N LYS A 153 7.53 4.54 5.94
CA LYS A 153 7.27 3.55 4.89
C LYS A 153 7.77 2.18 5.33
N PRO A 154 6.90 1.17 5.41
CA PRO A 154 7.31 -0.20 5.76
C PRO A 154 8.10 -0.86 4.64
N SER A 155 8.86 -1.89 4.98
CA SER A 155 9.43 -2.81 3.99
C SER A 155 8.31 -3.67 3.38
N VAL A 156 8.29 -3.81 2.06
CA VAL A 156 7.26 -4.58 1.35
C VAL A 156 7.90 -5.66 0.48
N SER A 157 7.53 -6.90 0.73
CA SER A 157 7.76 -8.02 -0.17
C SER A 157 6.53 -8.18 -1.07
N TYR A 158 6.64 -7.80 -2.33
CA TYR A 158 5.51 -7.76 -3.25
C TYR A 158 5.12 -9.18 -3.70
N ASN A 159 3.84 -9.50 -3.63
CA ASN A 159 3.30 -10.71 -4.25
C ASN A 159 3.30 -10.54 -5.78
N ALA A 160 4.31 -11.10 -6.41
CA ALA A 160 4.48 -11.01 -7.87
C ALA A 160 3.29 -11.64 -8.62
N ARG A 161 3.03 -11.14 -9.83
CA ARG A 161 2.10 -11.82 -10.73
C ARG A 161 2.70 -13.17 -11.12
N SER A 162 1.87 -14.21 -11.11
CA SER A 162 2.24 -15.47 -11.75
C SER A 162 2.44 -15.25 -13.26
N VAL A 163 3.29 -16.05 -13.88
CA VAL A 163 3.36 -16.13 -15.34
C VAL A 163 1.99 -16.51 -15.91
N ALA A 164 1.71 -16.07 -17.12
CA ALA A 164 0.49 -16.45 -17.83
C ALA A 164 0.38 -17.98 -17.87
N PRO A 165 -0.81 -18.55 -17.64
CA PRO A 165 -1.01 -19.99 -17.72
C PRO A 165 -0.70 -20.48 -19.14
N THR A 166 0.10 -21.53 -19.24
CA THR A 166 0.35 -22.20 -20.49
C THR A 166 -0.79 -23.19 -20.76
N VAL A 167 -1.48 -22.99 -21.86
CA VAL A 167 -2.53 -23.91 -22.33
C VAL A 167 -1.95 -24.70 -23.50
N ASN A 168 -1.81 -26.02 -23.34
CA ASN A 168 -1.31 -26.91 -24.36
C ASN A 168 -2.45 -27.78 -24.89
N ASP A 169 -2.27 -28.31 -26.11
CA ASP A 169 -3.16 -29.31 -26.73
C ASP A 169 -4.61 -28.86 -26.87
N TYR A 170 -4.83 -27.66 -27.40
CA TYR A 170 -6.17 -27.12 -27.67
C TYR A 170 -6.43 -27.01 -29.18
N ASN A 171 -7.68 -27.25 -29.60
CA ASN A 171 -8.16 -26.97 -30.95
C ASN A 171 -8.83 -25.59 -31.05
N LEU A 172 -9.26 -25.04 -29.92
CA LEU A 172 -9.94 -23.77 -29.84
C LEU A 172 -9.60 -23.11 -28.50
N LYS A 173 -9.17 -21.88 -28.53
CA LYS A 173 -8.88 -21.07 -27.33
C LYS A 173 -9.92 -19.97 -27.17
N VAL A 174 -10.65 -20.03 -26.08
CA VAL A 174 -11.68 -19.02 -25.73
C VAL A 174 -11.22 -18.23 -24.52
N MET A 175 -11.27 -16.91 -24.60
CA MET A 175 -11.01 -16.01 -23.48
C MET A 175 -12.30 -15.35 -23.00
N SER A 176 -12.60 -15.47 -21.70
CA SER A 176 -13.59 -14.62 -21.03
C SER A 176 -12.85 -13.52 -20.28
N PHE A 177 -13.24 -12.26 -20.50
CA PHE A 177 -12.55 -11.11 -19.97
C PHE A 177 -13.53 -10.05 -19.50
N ASN A 178 -13.44 -9.68 -18.20
CA ASN A 178 -14.15 -8.53 -17.65
C ASN A 178 -13.29 -7.28 -17.88
N ALA A 179 -13.83 -6.30 -18.64
CA ALA A 179 -13.14 -5.05 -18.97
C ALA A 179 -13.26 -3.97 -17.89
N GLU A 180 -13.93 -4.28 -16.76
CA GLU A 180 -14.04 -3.39 -15.58
C GLU A 180 -14.67 -2.04 -15.92
N ASN A 181 -15.90 -2.09 -16.44
CA ASN A 181 -16.68 -0.90 -16.85
C ASN A 181 -15.93 -0.01 -17.85
N PHE A 182 -15.47 -0.59 -18.94
CA PHE A 182 -14.73 0.14 -19.96
C PHE A 182 -15.65 0.96 -20.88
N TYR A 183 -15.49 2.30 -20.86
CA TYR A 183 -16.28 3.26 -21.62
C TYR A 183 -15.37 4.18 -22.43
N MET A 184 -15.45 4.10 -23.75
CA MET A 184 -14.68 4.96 -24.67
C MET A 184 -15.48 6.15 -25.21
N TYR A 185 -16.82 6.03 -25.32
CA TYR A 185 -17.64 7.10 -25.86
C TYR A 185 -17.51 8.39 -25.02
N GLY A 186 -17.14 9.49 -25.66
CA GLY A 186 -16.87 10.76 -24.99
C GLY A 186 -15.61 10.80 -24.13
N ASN A 187 -14.86 9.70 -24.01
CA ASN A 187 -13.68 9.58 -23.13
C ASN A 187 -12.35 9.33 -23.87
N THR A 188 -12.32 9.47 -25.19
CA THR A 188 -11.15 9.19 -26.03
C THR A 188 -9.89 10.04 -25.69
N GLY A 189 -10.06 11.18 -25.00
CA GLY A 189 -8.96 12.02 -24.51
C GLY A 189 -8.66 11.84 -23.02
N ASN A 190 -9.39 10.99 -22.28
CA ASN A 190 -9.20 10.82 -20.86
C ASN A 190 -8.02 9.87 -20.58
N ALA A 191 -7.02 10.34 -19.81
CA ALA A 191 -5.79 9.59 -19.54
C ALA A 191 -6.04 8.25 -18.81
N GLU A 192 -7.02 8.19 -17.90
CA GLU A 192 -7.37 6.94 -17.18
C GLU A 192 -8.01 5.94 -18.14
N THR A 193 -8.91 6.39 -19.00
CA THR A 193 -9.55 5.55 -20.01
C THR A 193 -8.54 5.02 -21.02
N LEU A 194 -7.60 5.86 -21.48
CA LEU A 194 -6.52 5.43 -22.37
C LEU A 194 -5.60 4.42 -21.71
N ARG A 195 -5.30 4.58 -20.41
CA ARG A 195 -4.52 3.62 -19.65
C ARG A 195 -5.25 2.29 -19.49
N GLN A 196 -6.56 2.31 -19.21
CA GLN A 196 -7.39 1.11 -19.15
C GLN A 196 -7.42 0.41 -20.50
N HIS A 197 -7.63 1.14 -21.59
CA HIS A 197 -7.58 0.64 -22.96
C HIS A 197 -6.27 -0.09 -23.25
N ALA A 198 -5.12 0.54 -22.95
CA ALA A 198 -3.81 -0.07 -23.18
C ALA A 198 -3.64 -1.39 -22.40
N LYS A 199 -4.16 -1.49 -21.17
CA LYS A 199 -4.13 -2.72 -20.37
C LYS A 199 -5.01 -3.82 -20.98
N ILE A 200 -6.22 -3.46 -21.44
CA ILE A 200 -7.14 -4.41 -22.09
C ILE A 200 -6.48 -4.97 -23.35
N LEU A 201 -5.95 -4.11 -24.22
CA LEU A 201 -5.26 -4.54 -25.44
C LEU A 201 -4.07 -5.44 -25.15
N ALA A 202 -3.26 -5.12 -24.14
CA ALA A 202 -2.13 -5.96 -23.76
C ALA A 202 -2.59 -7.36 -23.32
N ALA A 203 -3.68 -7.45 -22.54
CA ALA A 203 -4.24 -8.72 -22.11
C ALA A 203 -4.81 -9.53 -23.29
N LEU A 204 -5.55 -8.90 -24.21
CA LEU A 204 -6.12 -9.54 -25.39
C LEU A 204 -5.01 -10.06 -26.32
N LYS A 205 -3.99 -9.23 -26.59
CA LYS A 205 -2.84 -9.60 -27.45
C LYS A 205 -2.03 -10.74 -26.87
N GLU A 206 -1.81 -10.74 -25.53
CA GLU A 206 -1.08 -11.82 -24.86
C GLU A 206 -1.87 -13.13 -24.84
N ALA A 207 -3.16 -13.08 -24.67
CA ALA A 207 -4.04 -14.25 -24.63
C ALA A 207 -4.01 -15.04 -25.93
N LYS A 208 -3.92 -14.40 -27.10
CA LYS A 208 -3.95 -15.02 -28.44
C LYS A 208 -5.08 -16.04 -28.56
N ALA A 209 -6.29 -15.64 -28.15
CA ALA A 209 -7.45 -16.52 -28.23
C ALA A 209 -8.10 -16.44 -29.62
N ASP A 210 -8.80 -17.51 -29.99
CA ASP A 210 -9.57 -17.56 -31.23
C ASP A 210 -10.93 -16.84 -31.08
N ILE A 211 -11.47 -16.86 -29.85
CA ILE A 211 -12.72 -16.22 -29.50
C ILE A 211 -12.55 -15.42 -28.21
N TYR A 212 -13.05 -14.17 -28.19
CA TYR A 212 -13.05 -13.31 -27.02
C TYR A 212 -14.50 -13.00 -26.59
N ALA A 213 -14.85 -13.36 -25.37
CA ALA A 213 -16.06 -12.94 -24.69
C ALA A 213 -15.72 -11.82 -23.71
N ILE A 214 -16.04 -10.57 -24.05
CA ILE A 214 -15.72 -9.41 -23.24
C ILE A 214 -17.00 -8.92 -22.58
N CYS A 215 -16.98 -8.75 -21.26
CA CYS A 215 -18.08 -8.17 -20.47
C CYS A 215 -17.67 -6.87 -19.79
N GLU A 216 -18.64 -6.14 -19.26
CA GLU A 216 -18.47 -4.81 -18.69
C GLU A 216 -17.82 -3.80 -19.66
N VAL A 217 -18.22 -3.88 -20.91
CA VAL A 217 -17.95 -2.86 -21.92
C VAL A 217 -19.22 -2.01 -22.12
N GLU A 218 -19.05 -0.76 -22.54
CA GLU A 218 -20.14 0.14 -22.87
C GLU A 218 -21.07 -0.48 -23.91
N GLN A 219 -22.38 -0.32 -23.70
CA GLN A 219 -23.39 -0.72 -24.67
C GLN A 219 -23.31 0.18 -25.92
N GLY A 220 -23.08 -0.42 -27.06
CA GLY A 220 -23.01 0.28 -28.36
C GLY A 220 -21.79 -0.15 -29.18
N ASP A 221 -21.83 0.16 -30.45
CA ASP A 221 -20.81 -0.31 -31.41
C ASP A 221 -19.48 0.44 -31.28
N PHE A 222 -19.50 1.68 -30.77
CA PHE A 222 -18.32 2.55 -30.74
C PHE A 222 -17.16 1.95 -29.92
N THR A 223 -17.42 1.52 -28.70
CA THR A 223 -16.37 1.01 -27.80
C THR A 223 -15.85 -0.34 -28.28
N VAL A 224 -16.72 -1.21 -28.79
CA VAL A 224 -16.33 -2.51 -29.37
C VAL A 224 -15.49 -2.30 -30.63
N ASP A 225 -15.91 -1.43 -31.50
CA ASP A 225 -15.22 -1.07 -32.74
C ASP A 225 -13.84 -0.47 -32.45
N TYR A 226 -13.75 0.37 -31.41
CA TYR A 226 -12.49 0.96 -30.96
C TYR A 226 -11.51 -0.11 -30.47
N LEU A 227 -11.99 -1.11 -29.71
CA LEU A 227 -11.16 -2.23 -29.27
C LEU A 227 -10.71 -3.12 -30.43
N CYS A 228 -11.56 -3.33 -31.43
CA CYS A 228 -11.25 -4.19 -32.57
C CYS A 228 -10.28 -3.56 -33.57
N ARG A 229 -10.19 -2.24 -33.65
CA ARG A 229 -9.31 -1.51 -34.59
C ARG A 229 -7.97 -1.09 -34.01
N SER A 230 -7.74 -1.30 -32.71
CA SER A 230 -6.52 -0.92 -32.00
C SER A 230 -5.54 -2.07 -31.92
#